data_a68ae649391a6a84e34e9df56bbde901
#
_entry.id   a68ae649391a6a84e34e9df56bbde901
#
_cell.length_a   1.000
_cell.length_b   1.000
_cell.length_c   1.000
_cell.angle_alpha   90.00
_cell.angle_beta   90.00
_cell.angle_gamma   90.00
#
_symmetry.space_group_name_H-M   'P 1'
#
loop_
_entity.id
_entity.type
_entity.pdbx_description
1 polymer ?
#
loop_
_entity_poly.entity_id
_entity_poly.type
_entity_poly.pdbx_seq_one_letter_code
_entity_poly.pdbx_strand_id
1 'polypeptide(L)'
;MTHPSHKSQLPRLKRIHGQVAGLLRMVETDRYCADILTQMRAVQAALRSTEQEILKSHIEHCVAGAIKSGDRSERQAKLAELYDLLKRFGAS
;
A
#
# COMPACT_ATOMS: atom_id res chain seq x y z
N MET A 1 -12.45 -15.04 6.20
CA MET A 1 -11.02 -14.86 6.41
C MET A 1 -10.75 -13.49 7.02
N THR A 2 -10.04 -13.48 8.12
CA THR A 2 -9.71 -12.23 8.79
C THR A 2 -8.49 -11.59 8.13
N HIS A 3 -8.49 -10.28 8.07
CA HIS A 3 -7.35 -9.51 7.59
C HIS A 3 -7.02 -8.42 8.61
N PRO A 4 -5.80 -7.89 8.61
CA PRO A 4 -5.45 -6.83 9.54
C PRO A 4 -6.20 -5.54 9.19
N SER A 5 -6.40 -4.69 10.18
CA SER A 5 -6.93 -3.36 9.94
C SER A 5 -5.85 -2.47 9.35
N HIS A 6 -6.21 -1.67 8.36
CA HIS A 6 -5.30 -0.72 7.73
C HIS A 6 -5.61 0.73 8.12
N LYS A 7 -6.39 0.92 9.19
CA LYS A 7 -6.80 2.25 9.65
C LYS A 7 -5.62 3.13 10.04
N SER A 8 -4.49 2.54 10.43
CA SER A 8 -3.27 3.28 10.74
C SER A 8 -2.72 4.03 9.52
N GLN A 9 -3.14 3.65 8.32
CA GLN A 9 -2.71 4.32 7.09
C GLN A 9 -3.62 5.49 6.70
N LEU A 10 -4.73 5.70 7.43
CA LEU A 10 -5.65 6.81 7.13
C LEU A 10 -4.99 8.19 7.15
N PRO A 11 -4.17 8.55 8.17
CA PRO A 11 -3.51 9.86 8.15
C PRO A 11 -2.64 10.06 6.92
N ARG A 12 -1.92 9.03 6.50
CA ARG A 12 -1.05 9.07 5.32
C ARG A 12 -1.89 9.24 4.05
N LEU A 13 -2.99 8.48 3.92
CA LEU A 13 -3.88 8.58 2.77
C LEU A 13 -4.59 9.94 2.70
N LYS A 14 -4.97 10.50 3.85
CA LYS A 14 -5.56 11.84 3.89
C LYS A 14 -4.57 12.91 3.42
N ARG A 15 -3.29 12.76 3.77
CA ARG A 15 -2.23 13.65 3.29
C ARG A 15 -2.10 13.54 1.77
N ILE A 16 -2.11 12.31 1.24
CA ILE A 16 -2.04 12.05 -0.19
C ILE A 16 -3.25 12.66 -0.90
N HIS A 17 -4.43 12.52 -0.32
CA HIS A 17 -5.65 13.14 -0.83
C HIS A 17 -5.47 14.66 -0.97
N GLY A 18 -4.88 15.30 0.04
CA GLY A 18 -4.57 16.72 -0.02
C GLY A 18 -3.56 17.07 -1.11
N GLN A 19 -2.57 16.22 -1.34
CA GLN A 19 -1.59 16.39 -2.40
C GLN A 19 -2.23 16.30 -3.79
N VAL A 20 -3.19 15.38 -3.97
CA VAL A 20 -3.94 15.26 -5.22
C VAL A 20 -4.80 16.50 -5.44
N ALA A 21 -5.45 17.02 -4.40
CA ALA A 21 -6.19 18.28 -4.47
C ALA A 21 -5.27 19.43 -4.90
N GLY A 22 -4.03 19.44 -4.41
CA GLY A 22 -3.01 20.39 -4.83
C GLY A 22 -2.68 20.28 -6.31
N LEU A 23 -2.59 19.05 -6.84
CA LEU A 23 -2.39 18.81 -8.27
C LEU A 23 -3.53 19.39 -9.12
N LEU A 24 -4.77 19.22 -8.67
CA LEU A 24 -5.92 19.79 -9.36
C LEU A 24 -5.77 21.30 -9.50
N ARG A 25 -5.39 21.98 -8.42
CA ARG A 25 -5.18 23.44 -8.45
C ARG A 25 -4.04 23.82 -9.37
N MET A 26 -2.95 23.05 -9.39
CA MET A 26 -1.82 23.32 -10.25
C MET A 26 -2.20 23.26 -11.73
N VAL A 27 -3.02 22.27 -12.10
CA VAL A 27 -3.50 22.14 -13.48
C VAL A 27 -4.49 23.26 -13.81
N GLU A 28 -5.41 23.56 -12.90
CA GLU A 28 -6.40 24.63 -13.08
C GLU A 28 -5.76 26.00 -13.26
N THR A 29 -4.62 26.24 -12.62
CA THR A 29 -3.92 27.53 -12.67
C THR A 29 -2.74 27.52 -13.65
N ASP A 30 -2.65 26.54 -14.53
CA ASP A 30 -1.64 26.43 -15.56
C ASP A 30 -0.19 26.54 -15.04
N ARG A 31 0.10 25.82 -13.96
CA ARG A 31 1.45 25.76 -13.42
C ARG A 31 2.39 25.10 -14.41
N TYR A 32 3.65 25.39 -14.28
CA TYR A 32 4.70 24.85 -15.17
C TYR A 32 4.72 23.32 -15.12
N CYS A 33 4.86 22.68 -16.29
CA CYS A 33 4.80 21.22 -16.43
C CYS A 33 5.74 20.48 -15.49
N ALA A 34 6.99 20.93 -15.35
CA ALA A 34 7.96 20.27 -14.50
C ALA A 34 7.53 20.26 -13.02
N ASP A 35 6.86 21.33 -12.57
CA ASP A 35 6.36 21.40 -11.19
C ASP A 35 5.23 20.41 -10.98
N ILE A 36 4.33 20.30 -11.95
CA ILE A 36 3.21 19.34 -11.89
C ILE A 36 3.75 17.90 -11.87
N LEU A 37 4.70 17.59 -12.75
CA LEU A 37 5.29 16.26 -12.83
C LEU A 37 6.05 15.89 -11.55
N THR A 38 6.75 16.85 -10.96
CA THR A 38 7.46 16.65 -9.70
C THR A 38 6.48 16.32 -8.58
N GLN A 39 5.37 17.05 -8.52
CA GLN A 39 4.32 16.77 -7.54
C GLN A 39 3.68 15.41 -7.76
N MET A 40 3.44 15.02 -9.00
CA MET A 40 2.91 13.68 -9.32
C MET A 40 3.84 12.58 -8.85
N ARG A 41 5.15 12.76 -9.04
CA ARG A 41 6.15 11.79 -8.56
C ARG A 41 6.10 11.65 -7.04
N ALA A 42 5.93 12.76 -6.34
CA ALA A 42 5.81 12.76 -4.89
C ALA A 42 4.57 11.98 -4.42
N VAL A 43 3.43 12.17 -5.11
CA VAL A 43 2.20 11.45 -4.82
C VAL A 43 2.37 9.95 -5.07
N GLN A 44 2.96 9.59 -6.19
CA GLN A 44 3.23 8.19 -6.53
C GLN A 44 4.14 7.52 -5.49
N ALA A 45 5.19 8.21 -5.06
CA ALA A 45 6.10 7.69 -4.04
C ALA A 45 5.39 7.49 -2.70
N ALA A 46 4.52 8.42 -2.32
CA ALA A 46 3.75 8.33 -1.09
C ALA A 46 2.75 7.15 -1.15
N LEU A 47 2.10 6.95 -2.29
CA LEU A 47 1.21 5.81 -2.49
C LEU A 47 1.96 4.49 -2.43
N ARG A 48 3.14 4.41 -3.05
CA ARG A 48 3.97 3.22 -3.02
C ARG A 48 4.39 2.87 -1.59
N SER A 49 4.78 3.88 -0.83
CA SER A 49 5.16 3.70 0.57
C SER A 49 3.97 3.16 1.39
N THR A 50 2.78 3.70 1.17
CA THR A 50 1.55 3.23 1.83
C THR A 50 1.24 1.79 1.44
N GLU A 51 1.37 1.47 0.18
CA GLU A 51 1.17 0.12 -0.36
C GLU A 51 2.09 -0.88 0.32
N GLN A 52 3.37 -0.53 0.49
CA GLN A 52 4.35 -1.40 1.14
C GLN A 52 4.02 -1.61 2.62
N GLU A 53 3.51 -0.59 3.30
CA GLU A 53 3.10 -0.73 4.70
C GLU A 53 1.88 -1.65 4.83
N ILE A 54 0.94 -1.58 3.91
CA ILE A 54 -0.22 -2.46 3.88
C ILE A 54 0.22 -3.90 3.63
N LEU A 55 1.12 -4.11 2.68
CA LEU A 55 1.67 -5.43 2.38
C LEU A 55 2.38 -6.01 3.60
N LYS A 56 3.24 -5.22 4.24
CA LYS A 56 3.97 -5.62 5.43
C LYS A 56 3.03 -6.07 6.55
N SER A 57 1.98 -5.30 6.80
CA SER A 57 0.98 -5.60 7.81
C SER A 57 0.27 -6.93 7.49
N HIS A 58 -0.06 -7.16 6.22
CA HIS A 58 -0.68 -8.41 5.80
C HIS A 58 0.25 -9.60 6.01
N ILE A 59 1.52 -9.45 5.64
CA ILE A 59 2.53 -10.52 5.81
C ILE A 59 2.65 -10.90 7.29
N GLU A 60 2.78 -9.91 8.16
CA GLU A 60 2.90 -10.15 9.61
C GLU A 60 1.67 -10.87 10.15
N HIS A 61 0.49 -10.46 9.73
CA HIS A 61 -0.77 -11.09 10.12
C HIS A 61 -0.86 -12.53 9.61
N CYS A 62 -0.48 -12.77 8.37
CA CYS A 62 -0.50 -14.08 7.73
C CYS A 62 0.48 -15.04 8.43
N VAL A 63 1.69 -14.58 8.71
CA VAL A 63 2.71 -15.39 9.40
C VAL A 63 2.25 -15.76 10.80
N ALA A 64 1.72 -14.79 11.55
CA ALA A 64 1.20 -15.06 12.90
C ALA A 64 0.07 -16.10 12.86
N GLY A 65 -0.84 -15.98 11.88
CA GLY A 65 -1.92 -16.94 11.70
C GLY A 65 -1.43 -18.33 11.35
N ALA A 66 -0.41 -18.42 10.49
CA ALA A 66 0.19 -19.69 10.10
C ALA A 66 0.88 -20.38 11.27
N ILE A 67 1.57 -19.63 12.11
CA ILE A 67 2.23 -20.16 13.31
C ILE A 67 1.20 -20.73 14.30
N LYS A 68 0.08 -20.05 14.47
CA LYS A 68 -0.98 -20.48 15.36
C LYS A 68 -1.77 -21.67 14.84
N SER A 69 -1.81 -21.84 13.51
CA SER A 69 -2.56 -22.93 12.90
C SER A 69 -1.82 -24.26 13.06
N GLY A 70 -2.52 -25.30 13.50
CA GLY A 70 -2.00 -26.65 13.53
C GLY A 70 -2.24 -27.41 12.22
N ASP A 71 -2.98 -26.84 11.29
CA ASP A 71 -3.37 -27.48 10.05
C ASP A 71 -2.33 -27.19 8.94
N ARG A 72 -1.69 -28.25 8.47
CA ARG A 72 -0.70 -28.18 7.40
C ARG A 72 -1.25 -27.65 6.10
N SER A 73 -2.45 -28.10 5.76
CA SER A 73 -3.13 -27.69 4.53
C SER A 73 -3.42 -26.18 4.55
N GLU A 74 -3.85 -25.67 5.69
CA GLU A 74 -4.13 -24.25 5.88
C GLU A 74 -2.84 -23.41 5.78
N ARG A 75 -1.73 -23.90 6.35
CA ARG A 75 -0.44 -23.24 6.24
C ARG A 75 0.03 -23.13 4.79
N GLN A 76 -0.14 -24.20 4.01
CA GLN A 76 0.25 -24.22 2.61
C GLN A 76 -0.58 -23.24 1.80
N ALA A 77 -1.89 -23.16 2.07
CA ALA A 77 -2.79 -22.21 1.41
C ALA A 77 -2.35 -20.78 1.68
N LYS A 78 -1.99 -20.47 2.93
CA LYS A 78 -1.52 -19.13 3.32
C LYS A 78 -0.19 -18.79 2.67
N LEU A 79 0.72 -19.76 2.56
CA LEU A 79 2.00 -19.56 1.87
C LEU A 79 1.79 -19.26 0.40
N ALA A 80 0.88 -19.98 -0.27
CA ALA A 80 0.58 -19.73 -1.67
C ALA A 80 0.01 -18.32 -1.88
N GLU A 81 -0.89 -17.89 -1.00
CA GLU A 81 -1.43 -16.54 -1.04
C GLU A 81 -0.33 -15.49 -0.85
N LEU A 82 0.56 -15.74 0.11
CA LEU A 82 1.68 -14.84 0.39
C LEU A 82 2.61 -14.70 -0.81
N TYR A 83 2.95 -15.81 -1.46
CA TYR A 83 3.75 -15.79 -2.67
C TYR A 83 3.11 -14.96 -3.77
N ASP A 84 1.80 -15.12 -3.96
CA ASP A 84 1.06 -14.38 -4.97
C ASP A 84 1.10 -12.87 -4.69
N LEU A 85 0.88 -12.47 -3.44
CA LEU A 85 0.93 -11.06 -3.03
C LEU A 85 2.33 -10.46 -3.20
N LEU A 86 3.36 -11.20 -2.80
CA LEU A 86 4.74 -10.75 -2.97
C LEU A 86 5.10 -10.59 -4.44
N LYS A 87 4.62 -11.48 -5.28
CA LYS A 87 4.85 -11.43 -6.72
C LYS A 87 4.21 -10.21 -7.35
N ARG A 88 2.99 -9.86 -6.92
CA ARG A 88 2.24 -8.73 -7.48
C ARG A 88 2.67 -7.38 -6.91
N PHE A 89 2.98 -7.31 -5.63
CA PHE A 89 3.17 -6.04 -4.92
C PHE A 89 4.51 -5.88 -4.21
N GLY A 90 5.30 -6.94 -4.10
CA GLY A 90 6.55 -6.91 -3.36
C GLY A 90 7.73 -6.34 -4.14
N ALA A 91 7.62 -6.25 -5.43
CA ALA A 91 8.70 -5.73 -6.27
C ALA A 91 8.79 -4.21 -6.13
N SER A 92 9.94 -3.72 -5.84
CA SER A 92 10.23 -2.31 -5.78
C SER A 92 10.51 -1.74 -7.16
#